data_e2a14fa9ae7d653104a4861188f52fd0
#
_entry.id   e2a14fa9ae7d653104a4861188f52fd0
#
_cell.length_a   1.000
_cell.length_b   1.000
_cell.length_c   1.000
_cell.angle_alpha   90.00
_cell.angle_beta   90.00
_cell.angle_gamma   90.00
#
_symmetry.space_group_name_H-M   'P 1'
#
loop_
_entity.id
_entity.type
_entity.pdbx_description
1 polymer ?
#
loop_
_entity_poly.entity_id
_entity_poly.type
_entity_poly.pdbx_seq_one_letter_code
_entity_poly.pdbx_strand_id
1 'polypeptide(L)'
;LKMKKFVQHGDTSCYDHCINVSYVGYLVAKKFGWDYVSIARAGLLHDMFLYDWREYKNSYHNVTSSHAIIHGKIALENASKYFSLNEKEREMIKKHMWPITIFFPRYGMTYLVGIVDKYCAVAEFLSMRIHQKEDCTDP
;
A
#
# COMPACT_ATOMS: atom_id res chain seq x y z
N LEU A 1 14.00 9.79 6.19
CA LEU A 1 12.65 9.43 5.82
C LEU A 1 12.19 8.29 6.72
N LYS A 2 11.20 8.57 7.60
CA LYS A 2 10.74 7.62 8.63
C LYS A 2 10.24 6.30 8.03
N MET A 3 9.54 6.33 6.89
CA MET A 3 9.00 5.13 6.22
C MET A 3 10.05 4.10 5.76
N LYS A 4 11.30 4.53 5.52
CA LYS A 4 12.39 3.59 5.18
C LYS A 4 12.81 2.68 6.33
N LYS A 5 12.44 3.02 7.56
CA LYS A 5 12.78 2.24 8.76
C LYS A 5 11.79 1.11 9.06
N PHE A 6 10.62 1.13 8.41
CA PHE A 6 9.55 0.17 8.67
C PHE A 6 9.51 -0.87 7.56
N VAL A 7 9.68 -2.13 7.91
CA VAL A 7 9.57 -3.26 6.99
C VAL A 7 8.11 -3.58 6.76
N GLN A 8 7.69 -3.63 5.50
CA GLN A 8 6.29 -3.90 5.10
C GLN A 8 6.09 -5.40 4.82
N HIS A 9 6.80 -5.92 3.84
CA HIS A 9 6.73 -7.31 3.41
C HIS A 9 8.15 -7.85 3.25
N GLY A 10 8.52 -8.84 4.05
CA GLY A 10 9.86 -9.39 4.04
C GLY A 10 10.93 -8.35 4.36
N ASP A 11 11.90 -8.18 3.49
CA ASP A 11 12.97 -7.18 3.61
C ASP A 11 12.62 -5.84 2.94
N THR A 12 11.46 -5.74 2.27
CA THR A 12 11.00 -4.53 1.58
C THR A 12 10.50 -3.51 2.59
N SER A 13 11.05 -2.30 2.57
CA SER A 13 10.56 -1.22 3.41
C SER A 13 9.18 -0.73 2.92
N CYS A 14 8.38 -0.15 3.83
CA CYS A 14 7.12 0.49 3.48
C CYS A 14 7.30 1.55 2.39
N TYR A 15 8.42 2.25 2.39
CA TYR A 15 8.76 3.23 1.36
C TYR A 15 8.95 2.58 -0.02
N ASP A 16 9.74 1.50 -0.10
CA ASP A 16 10.02 0.81 -1.36
C ASP A 16 8.76 0.14 -1.91
N HIS A 17 7.93 -0.44 -1.04
CA HIS A 17 6.62 -0.96 -1.40
C HIS A 17 5.72 0.12 -2.04
N CYS A 18 5.60 1.28 -1.41
CA CYS A 18 4.83 2.40 -1.97
C CYS A 18 5.38 2.88 -3.33
N ILE A 19 6.70 2.88 -3.52
CA ILE A 19 7.32 3.17 -4.83
C ILE A 19 6.90 2.14 -5.87
N ASN A 20 6.95 0.85 -5.54
CA ASN A 20 6.55 -0.23 -6.44
C ASN A 20 5.06 -0.11 -6.83
N VAL A 21 4.18 0.10 -5.87
CA VAL A 21 2.74 0.29 -6.12
C VAL A 21 2.49 1.52 -7.00
N SER A 22 3.15 2.63 -6.72
CA SER A 22 3.07 3.85 -7.52
C SER A 22 3.50 3.62 -8.97
N TYR A 23 4.64 2.96 -9.17
CA TYR A 23 5.20 2.73 -10.49
C TYR A 23 4.37 1.76 -11.33
N VAL A 24 3.99 0.62 -10.76
CA VAL A 24 3.14 -0.37 -11.45
C VAL A 24 1.77 0.22 -11.75
N GLY A 25 1.17 0.91 -10.79
CA GLY A 25 -0.11 1.61 -10.97
C GLY A 25 -0.05 2.64 -12.09
N TYR A 26 1.01 3.44 -12.15
CA TYR A 26 1.27 4.40 -13.23
C TYR A 26 1.31 3.71 -14.60
N LEU A 27 2.10 2.63 -14.74
CA LEU A 27 2.25 1.93 -16.02
C LEU A 27 0.93 1.35 -16.52
N VAL A 28 0.17 0.70 -15.63
CA VAL A 28 -1.12 0.11 -15.98
C VAL A 28 -2.12 1.20 -16.35
N ALA A 29 -2.24 2.24 -15.53
CA ALA A 29 -3.17 3.35 -15.79
C ALA A 29 -2.85 4.07 -17.10
N LYS A 30 -1.58 4.31 -17.39
CA LYS A 30 -1.13 4.94 -18.63
C LYS A 30 -1.50 4.10 -19.86
N LYS A 31 -1.34 2.77 -19.78
CA LYS A 31 -1.72 1.85 -20.86
C LYS A 31 -3.22 1.91 -21.18
N PHE A 32 -4.07 2.07 -20.17
CA PHE A 32 -5.53 2.11 -20.35
C PHE A 32 -6.10 3.53 -20.50
N GLY A 33 -5.26 4.57 -20.54
CA GLY A 33 -5.69 5.96 -20.69
C GLY A 33 -6.43 6.53 -19.46
N TRP A 34 -6.15 5.99 -18.28
CA TRP A 34 -6.73 6.47 -17.01
C TRP A 34 -5.89 7.63 -16.44
N ASP A 35 -6.39 8.26 -15.39
CA ASP A 35 -5.66 9.31 -14.66
C ASP A 35 -4.45 8.71 -13.91
N TYR A 36 -3.38 8.46 -14.66
CA TYR A 36 -2.17 7.81 -14.16
C TYR A 36 -1.42 8.66 -13.12
N VAL A 37 -1.58 9.98 -13.15
CA VAL A 37 -0.95 10.87 -12.16
C VAL A 37 -1.59 10.68 -10.79
N SER A 38 -2.92 10.72 -10.71
CA SER A 38 -3.64 10.49 -9.46
C SER A 38 -3.41 9.07 -8.93
N ILE A 39 -3.34 8.07 -9.80
CA ILE A 39 -3.07 6.68 -9.43
C ILE A 39 -1.64 6.53 -8.85
N ALA A 40 -0.64 7.12 -9.51
CA ALA A 40 0.74 7.09 -9.01
C ALA A 40 0.88 7.77 -7.65
N ARG A 41 0.25 8.94 -7.48
CA ARG A 41 0.26 9.68 -6.22
C ARG A 41 -0.44 8.91 -5.10
N ALA A 42 -1.61 8.33 -5.39
CA ALA A 42 -2.32 7.51 -4.42
C ALA A 42 -1.51 6.26 -4.05
N GLY A 43 -0.91 5.57 -5.02
CA GLY A 43 -0.03 4.42 -4.78
C GLY A 43 1.18 4.77 -3.91
N LEU A 44 1.76 5.96 -4.07
CA LEU A 44 2.87 6.42 -3.24
C LEU A 44 2.46 6.73 -1.79
N LEU A 45 1.20 7.10 -1.56
CA LEU A 45 0.71 7.61 -0.28
C LEU A 45 -0.24 6.65 0.44
N HIS A 46 -0.63 5.51 -0.18
CA HIS A 46 -1.66 4.63 0.36
C HIS A 46 -1.31 4.03 1.73
N ASP A 47 -0.02 3.82 1.98
CA ASP A 47 0.54 3.28 3.22
C ASP A 47 1.42 4.31 3.95
N MET A 48 1.03 5.58 3.94
CA MET A 48 1.78 6.65 4.59
C MET A 48 1.69 6.55 6.12
N PHE A 49 2.47 5.60 6.69
CA PHE A 49 2.64 5.46 8.13
C PHE A 49 3.89 6.19 8.61
N LEU A 50 3.74 6.87 9.75
CA LEU A 50 4.82 7.55 10.45
C LEU A 50 5.27 6.80 11.72
N TYR A 51 4.76 5.57 11.91
CA TYR A 51 5.05 4.69 13.05
C TYR A 51 5.07 3.22 12.58
N ASP A 52 5.65 2.32 13.40
CA ASP A 52 5.60 0.89 13.12
C ASP A 52 4.19 0.34 13.44
N TRP A 53 3.46 -0.10 12.42
CA TRP A 53 2.12 -0.66 12.56
C TRP A 53 2.09 -1.94 13.41
N ARG A 54 3.22 -2.63 13.56
CA ARG A 54 3.34 -3.83 14.38
C ARG A 54 3.26 -3.51 15.86
N GLU A 55 3.80 -2.39 16.29
CA GLU A 55 3.68 -1.89 17.67
C GLU A 55 2.24 -1.47 17.98
N TYR A 56 1.55 -0.88 17.00
CA TYR A 56 0.16 -0.47 17.13
C TYR A 56 -0.80 -1.67 17.29
N LYS A 57 -0.50 -2.82 16.66
CA LYS A 57 -1.28 -4.07 16.76
C LYS A 57 -1.36 -4.60 18.19
N ASN A 58 -0.34 -4.37 19.01
CA ASN A 58 -0.32 -4.81 20.40
C ASN A 58 -1.22 -4.00 21.33
N SER A 59 -1.67 -2.82 20.92
CA SER A 59 -2.52 -1.93 21.72
C SER A 59 -4.02 -2.19 21.56
N TYR A 60 -4.44 -2.92 20.52
CA TYR A 60 -5.84 -3.24 20.24
C TYR A 60 -6.02 -4.76 20.10
N HIS A 61 -6.14 -5.44 21.22
CA HIS A 61 -6.58 -6.84 21.27
C HIS A 61 -8.04 -6.92 20.87
N ASN A 62 -8.30 -7.16 19.62
CA ASN A 62 -9.44 -7.78 18.96
C ASN A 62 -9.81 -7.08 17.64
N VAL A 63 -9.97 -7.92 16.60
CA VAL A 63 -10.62 -7.69 15.30
C VAL A 63 -9.67 -7.29 14.17
N THR A 64 -9.31 -8.28 13.36
CA THR A 64 -8.60 -8.17 12.07
C THR A 64 -9.28 -7.20 11.09
N SER A 65 -10.61 -7.08 11.15
CA SER A 65 -11.41 -6.17 10.32
C SER A 65 -11.27 -4.71 10.71
N SER A 66 -11.08 -4.41 12.00
CA SER A 66 -10.89 -3.03 12.48
C SER A 66 -9.56 -2.43 12.01
N HIS A 67 -8.51 -3.24 11.92
CA HIS A 67 -7.20 -2.77 11.46
C HIS A 67 -7.23 -2.35 9.98
N ALA A 68 -7.85 -3.13 9.11
CA ALA A 68 -7.96 -2.80 7.69
C ALA A 68 -8.78 -1.50 7.45
N ILE A 69 -9.82 -1.26 8.25
CA ILE A 69 -10.61 -0.02 8.17
C ILE A 69 -9.82 1.19 8.65
N ILE A 70 -9.12 1.05 9.77
CA ILE A 70 -8.33 2.12 10.39
C ILE A 70 -7.11 2.45 9.55
N HIS A 71 -6.50 1.45 8.92
CA HIS A 71 -5.32 1.54 8.07
C HIS A 71 -5.44 2.63 6.99
N GLY A 72 -6.41 2.50 6.10
CA GLY A 72 -6.62 3.48 5.03
C GLY A 72 -7.00 4.88 5.55
N LYS A 73 -7.69 4.96 6.69
CA LYS A 73 -8.03 6.24 7.33
C LYS A 73 -6.79 6.96 7.84
N ILE A 74 -5.91 6.25 8.56
CA ILE A 74 -4.67 6.82 9.10
C ILE A 74 -3.74 7.26 7.97
N ALA A 75 -3.58 6.44 6.93
CA ALA A 75 -2.78 6.81 5.77
C ALA A 75 -3.30 8.09 5.10
N LEU A 76 -4.63 8.21 4.93
CA LEU A 76 -5.25 9.41 4.39
C LEU A 76 -5.05 10.63 5.29
N GLU A 77 -5.22 10.51 6.59
CA GLU A 77 -5.00 11.59 7.55
C GLU A 77 -3.55 12.08 7.49
N ASN A 78 -2.58 11.17 7.48
CA ASN A 78 -1.17 11.51 7.38
C ASN A 78 -0.82 12.18 6.05
N ALA A 79 -1.29 11.62 4.93
CA ALA A 79 -1.05 12.18 3.61
C ALA A 79 -1.66 13.59 3.48
N SER A 80 -2.87 13.80 4.01
CA SER A 80 -3.58 15.09 3.95
C SER A 80 -2.89 16.22 4.75
N LYS A 81 -2.02 15.90 5.70
CA LYS A 81 -1.23 16.90 6.45
C LYS A 81 -0.16 17.56 5.59
N TYR A 82 0.35 16.84 4.59
CA TYR A 82 1.52 17.26 3.81
C TYR A 82 1.23 17.48 2.33
N PHE A 83 0.12 16.92 1.82
CA PHE A 83 -0.22 16.95 0.40
C PHE A 83 -1.66 17.41 0.18
N SER A 84 -1.84 18.26 -0.83
CA SER A 84 -3.17 18.56 -1.36
C SER A 84 -3.61 17.38 -2.23
N LEU A 85 -4.70 16.72 -1.82
CA LEU A 85 -5.24 15.53 -2.45
C LEU A 85 -6.59 15.82 -3.08
N ASN A 86 -6.80 15.38 -4.32
CA ASN A 86 -8.12 15.43 -4.96
C ASN A 86 -9.04 14.32 -4.40
N GLU A 87 -10.32 14.37 -4.76
CA GLU A 87 -11.34 13.44 -4.25
C GLU A 87 -11.02 11.98 -4.60
N LYS A 88 -10.54 11.71 -5.82
CA LYS A 88 -10.18 10.37 -6.28
C LYS A 88 -8.97 9.81 -5.52
N GLU A 89 -7.93 10.63 -5.32
CA GLU A 89 -6.75 10.26 -4.52
C GLU A 89 -7.13 9.94 -3.08
N ARG A 90 -8.00 10.75 -2.48
CA ARG A 90 -8.51 10.52 -1.12
C ARG A 90 -9.25 9.19 -1.01
N GLU A 91 -10.09 8.86 -1.99
CA GLU A 91 -10.80 7.59 -1.99
C GLU A 91 -9.86 6.41 -2.20
N MET A 92 -8.92 6.49 -3.15
CA MET A 92 -7.93 5.45 -3.42
C MET A 92 -7.13 5.12 -2.15
N ILE A 93 -6.61 6.11 -1.46
CA ILE A 93 -5.85 5.94 -0.22
C ILE A 93 -6.72 5.31 0.88
N LYS A 94 -7.96 5.80 1.06
CA LYS A 94 -8.84 5.34 2.13
C LYS A 94 -9.35 3.92 1.94
N LYS A 95 -9.62 3.51 0.69
CA LYS A 95 -10.35 2.27 0.38
C LYS A 95 -9.51 1.21 -0.35
N HIS A 96 -8.19 1.38 -0.49
CA HIS A 96 -7.33 0.41 -1.20
C HIS A 96 -7.37 -0.99 -0.57
N MET A 97 -7.75 -1.11 0.70
CA MET A 97 -7.87 -2.39 1.41
C MET A 97 -9.08 -3.23 0.99
N TRP A 98 -9.96 -2.73 0.12
CA TRP A 98 -11.01 -3.57 -0.45
C TRP A 98 -10.40 -4.80 -1.17
N PRO A 99 -10.97 -6.03 -1.10
CA PRO A 99 -12.25 -6.42 -0.47
C PRO A 99 -12.15 -6.80 1.01
N ILE A 100 -11.01 -6.61 1.68
CA ILE A 100 -10.86 -6.91 3.10
C ILE A 100 -11.79 -6.02 3.94
N THR A 101 -12.01 -4.78 3.48
CA THR A 101 -13.03 -3.89 4.05
C THR A 101 -14.34 -3.99 3.28
N ILE A 102 -15.46 -3.81 3.99
CA ILE A 102 -16.82 -3.85 3.41
C ILE A 102 -17.20 -2.59 2.62
N PHE A 103 -16.33 -1.57 2.59
CA PHE A 103 -16.61 -0.30 1.93
C PHE A 103 -16.30 -0.37 0.43
N PHE A 104 -17.34 -0.43 -0.39
CA PHE A 104 -17.20 -0.46 -1.85
C PHE A 104 -16.58 0.84 -2.38
N PRO A 105 -15.56 0.74 -3.24
CA PRO A 105 -15.04 1.88 -3.97
C PRO A 105 -16.06 2.46 -4.96
N ARG A 106 -16.07 3.81 -5.10
CA ARG A 106 -16.86 4.52 -6.12
C ARG A 106 -16.15 4.56 -7.47
N TYR A 107 -14.83 4.67 -7.44
CA TYR A 107 -14.02 4.84 -8.66
C TYR A 107 -13.33 3.53 -9.03
N GLY A 108 -13.31 3.20 -10.32
CA GLY A 108 -12.59 2.04 -10.85
C GLY A 108 -11.10 2.07 -10.52
N MET A 109 -10.52 3.28 -10.43
CA MET A 109 -9.12 3.49 -10.06
C MET A 109 -8.79 3.00 -8.64
N THR A 110 -9.74 3.03 -7.72
CA THR A 110 -9.55 2.51 -6.35
C THR A 110 -9.37 0.99 -6.36
N TYR A 111 -10.12 0.28 -7.21
CA TYR A 111 -9.91 -1.16 -7.42
C TYR A 111 -8.53 -1.44 -8.00
N LEU A 112 -8.09 -0.63 -8.97
CA LEU A 112 -6.77 -0.80 -9.58
C LEU A 112 -5.66 -0.64 -8.53
N VAL A 113 -5.69 0.42 -7.72
CA VAL A 113 -4.67 0.63 -6.67
C VAL A 113 -4.68 -0.53 -5.67
N GLY A 114 -5.84 -1.00 -5.24
CA GLY A 114 -5.96 -2.14 -4.33
C GLY A 114 -5.45 -3.46 -4.92
N ILE A 115 -5.64 -3.70 -6.22
CA ILE A 115 -5.11 -4.89 -6.92
C ILE A 115 -3.60 -4.78 -7.06
N VAL A 116 -3.09 -3.63 -7.48
CA VAL A 116 -1.64 -3.40 -7.66
C VAL A 116 -0.91 -3.51 -6.33
N ASP A 117 -1.46 -2.97 -5.26
CA ASP A 117 -0.94 -3.11 -3.90
C ASP A 117 -0.73 -4.59 -3.53
N LYS A 118 -1.78 -5.41 -3.69
CA LYS A 118 -1.71 -6.85 -3.38
C LYS A 118 -0.77 -7.61 -4.30
N TYR A 119 -0.73 -7.24 -5.57
CA TYR A 119 0.21 -7.81 -6.53
C TYR A 119 1.66 -7.53 -6.11
N CYS A 120 1.99 -6.29 -5.78
CA CYS A 120 3.33 -5.91 -5.31
C CYS A 120 3.70 -6.64 -4.02
N ALA A 121 2.77 -6.74 -3.05
CA ALA A 121 2.99 -7.45 -1.80
C ALA A 121 3.32 -8.96 -2.03
N VAL A 122 2.59 -9.62 -2.93
CA VAL A 122 2.85 -11.02 -3.28
C VAL A 122 4.18 -11.17 -4.01
N ALA A 123 4.48 -10.29 -4.98
CA ALA A 123 5.73 -10.32 -5.74
C ALA A 123 6.95 -10.12 -4.83
N GLU A 124 6.88 -9.19 -3.90
CA GLU A 124 7.92 -8.91 -2.91
C GLU A 124 8.14 -10.12 -1.98
N PHE A 125 7.08 -10.76 -1.52
CA PHE A 125 7.15 -11.97 -0.71
C PHE A 125 7.76 -13.16 -1.45
N LEU A 126 7.43 -13.35 -2.74
CA LEU A 126 7.97 -14.42 -3.57
C LEU A 126 9.46 -14.20 -3.89
N SER A 127 9.88 -12.97 -4.18
CA SER A 127 11.29 -12.60 -4.40
C SER A 127 12.15 -12.97 -3.20
N MET A 128 11.67 -12.72 -2.00
CA MET A 128 12.32 -13.09 -0.77
C MET A 128 12.55 -14.60 -0.64
N ARG A 129 11.54 -15.41 -0.99
CA ARG A 129 11.66 -16.88 -0.95
C ARG A 129 12.66 -17.43 -1.95
N ILE A 130 12.85 -16.76 -3.08
CA ILE A 130 13.84 -17.15 -4.09
C ILE A 130 15.24 -16.87 -3.55
N HIS A 131 15.51 -15.69 -3.02
CA HIS A 131 16.82 -15.34 -2.44
C HIS A 131 17.18 -16.23 -1.25
N GLN A 132 16.25 -16.51 -0.34
CA GLN A 132 16.50 -17.45 0.77
C GLN A 132 16.86 -18.87 0.31
N LYS A 133 16.35 -19.33 -0.85
CA LYS A 133 16.71 -20.62 -1.40
C LYS A 133 18.11 -20.63 -2.06
N GLU A 134 18.50 -19.53 -2.66
CA GLU A 134 19.85 -19.38 -3.26
C GLU A 134 20.92 -19.34 -2.16
N ASP A 135 20.68 -18.62 -1.06
CA ASP A 135 21.60 -18.60 0.09
C ASP A 135 21.74 -19.95 0.82
N CYS A 136 20.77 -20.86 0.68
CA CYS A 136 20.84 -22.22 1.25
C CYS A 136 21.50 -23.26 0.33
N THR A 137 21.91 -22.88 -0.89
CA THR A 137 22.49 -23.83 -1.86
C THR A 137 23.99 -23.68 -2.07
N ASP A 138 24.65 -22.75 -1.40
CA ASP A 138 26.12 -22.68 -1.35
C ASP A 138 26.67 -23.65 -0.31
N PRO A 139 27.55 -24.60 -0.70
CA PRO A 139 28.17 -25.58 0.18
C PRO A 139 29.24 -24.97 1.08
#